data_90dd85189cec5a4ad295c5ffe093fcbb
#
_entry.id   90dd85189cec5a4ad295c5ffe093fcbb
#
_cell.length_a   1.000
_cell.length_b   1.000
_cell.length_c   1.000
_cell.angle_alpha   90.00
_cell.angle_beta   90.00
_cell.angle_gamma   90.00
#
_symmetry.space_group_name_H-M   'P 1'
#
loop_
_entity.id
_entity.type
_entity.pdbx_description
1 polymer ?
#
loop_
_entity_poly.entity_id
_entity_poly.type
_entity_poly.pdbx_seq_one_letter_code
_entity_poly.pdbx_strand_id
1 'polypeptide(L)'
;TVQDSQLDILSHMDDLDIEPLAEMGVVWTIEHNNDVLCVCGLSPQWTNRAVAWAVLSETAGKYFIKLHRIIRKLFNSVDYRRIEATVDIDFKQGHRWMRMLGFEPEGYMKAYTPSGDDQILYARVRA
;
A
#
# COMPACT_ATOMS: atom_id res chain seq x y z
N THR A 1 -10.37 -6.63 11.56
CA THR A 1 -10.30 -5.27 12.08
C THR A 1 -9.03 -4.58 11.66
N VAL A 2 -9.02 -3.29 11.77
CA VAL A 2 -7.87 -2.48 11.43
C VAL A 2 -7.05 -2.22 12.67
N GLN A 3 -5.75 -2.31 12.57
CA GLN A 3 -4.89 -1.84 13.61
C GLN A 3 -4.79 -0.35 13.47
N ASP A 4 -5.28 0.37 14.41
CA ASP A 4 -5.41 1.69 14.20
C ASP A 4 -4.25 2.47 14.20
N SER A 5 -3.57 2.24 14.90
CA SER A 5 -2.42 2.87 14.91
C SER A 5 -2.40 4.27 14.57
N GLN A 6 -2.02 4.68 13.64
CA GLN A 6 -1.68 6.01 13.41
C GLN A 6 -2.50 6.61 12.36
N LEU A 7 -3.76 6.47 12.43
CA LEU A 7 -4.66 7.03 11.48
C LEU A 7 -4.63 8.51 11.52
N ASP A 8 -3.82 9.11 10.72
CA ASP A 8 -3.72 10.53 10.72
C ASP A 8 -4.71 11.18 9.78
N ILE A 9 -5.08 10.50 8.73
CA ILE A 9 -5.93 11.10 7.70
C ILE A 9 -7.07 10.16 7.38
N LEU A 10 -8.29 10.66 7.57
CA LEU A 10 -9.49 10.00 7.14
C LEU A 10 -10.02 10.77 5.96
N SER A 11 -10.09 10.17 4.79
CA SER A 11 -10.47 10.90 3.59
C SER A 11 -11.37 10.09 2.68
N HIS A 12 -12.17 10.82 1.92
CA HIS A 12 -12.98 10.26 0.86
C HIS A 12 -12.21 10.39 -0.44
N MET A 13 -12.13 9.32 -1.19
CA MET A 13 -11.30 9.30 -2.39
C MET A 13 -11.66 10.36 -3.40
N ASP A 14 -12.94 10.66 -3.52
CA ASP A 14 -13.39 11.62 -4.52
C ASP A 14 -12.98 13.05 -4.20
N ASP A 15 -12.70 13.32 -2.93
CA ASP A 15 -12.34 14.65 -2.47
C ASP A 15 -10.84 14.80 -2.23
N LEU A 16 -10.07 13.77 -2.45
CA LEU A 16 -8.65 13.77 -2.11
C LEU A 16 -7.80 14.33 -3.23
N ASP A 17 -7.05 15.38 -2.92
CA ASP A 17 -5.99 15.85 -3.80
C ASP A 17 -4.73 15.07 -3.44
N ILE A 18 -4.36 14.12 -4.28
CA ILE A 18 -3.34 13.15 -3.97
C ILE A 18 -1.93 13.69 -4.15
N GLU A 19 -1.70 14.51 -5.17
CA GLU A 19 -0.34 14.89 -5.55
C GLU A 19 0.45 15.60 -4.47
N PRO A 20 -0.04 16.70 -3.86
CA PRO A 20 0.75 17.38 -2.84
C PRO A 20 0.96 16.52 -1.60
N LEU A 21 -0.04 15.69 -1.27
CA LEU A 21 0.04 14.87 -0.07
C LEU A 21 1.06 13.75 -0.22
N ALA A 22 1.15 13.16 -1.39
CA ALA A 22 2.06 12.06 -1.63
C ALA A 22 3.52 12.48 -1.44
N GLU A 23 3.88 13.68 -1.85
CA GLU A 23 5.24 14.18 -1.69
C GLU A 23 5.61 14.39 -0.24
N MET A 24 4.64 14.67 0.61
CA MET A 24 4.87 14.89 2.04
C MET A 24 4.88 13.60 2.83
N GLY A 25 4.54 12.49 2.21
CA GLY A 25 4.39 11.24 2.94
C GLY A 25 3.06 11.23 3.66
N VAL A 26 2.08 10.53 3.15
CA VAL A 26 0.74 10.56 3.73
C VAL A 26 0.21 9.17 3.98
N VAL A 27 -0.79 9.13 4.84
CA VAL A 27 -1.55 7.93 5.17
C VAL A 27 -2.98 8.15 4.72
N TRP A 28 -3.54 7.19 4.00
CA TRP A 28 -4.93 7.21 3.58
C TRP A 28 -5.71 6.14 4.31
N THR A 29 -6.96 6.46 4.64
CA THR A 29 -7.91 5.47 5.14
C THR A 29 -8.97 5.27 4.08
N ILE A 30 -9.16 4.04 3.64
CA ILE A 30 -10.13 3.71 2.61
C ILE A 30 -11.33 3.03 3.27
N GLU A 31 -12.52 3.58 3.04
CA GLU A 31 -13.74 3.11 3.68
C GLU A 31 -14.82 2.75 2.66
N HIS A 32 -15.72 1.89 3.10
CA HIS A 32 -16.95 1.58 2.36
C HIS A 32 -18.09 1.44 3.37
N ASN A 33 -19.12 2.30 3.27
CA ASN A 33 -20.27 2.30 4.18
C ASN A 33 -19.84 2.34 5.65
N ASN A 34 -18.92 3.24 5.98
CA ASN A 34 -18.37 3.42 7.33
C ASN A 34 -17.48 2.28 7.83
N ASP A 35 -17.29 1.23 7.05
CA ASP A 35 -16.33 0.20 7.41
C ASP A 35 -14.97 0.54 6.81
N VAL A 36 -13.93 0.51 7.63
CA VAL A 36 -12.58 0.74 7.15
C VAL A 36 -12.10 -0.53 6.44
N LEU A 37 -11.72 -0.39 5.18
CA LEU A 37 -11.18 -1.50 4.39
C LEU A 37 -9.67 -1.59 4.52
N CYS A 38 -9.02 -0.45 4.54
CA CYS A 38 -7.55 -0.42 4.46
C CYS A 38 -7.03 0.89 5.02
N VAL A 39 -5.90 0.83 5.70
CA VAL A 39 -5.08 1.99 6.01
C VAL A 39 -3.78 1.79 5.26
N CYS A 40 -3.40 2.73 4.44
CA CYS A 40 -2.19 2.59 3.64
C CYS A 40 -1.46 3.90 3.52
N GLY A 41 -0.20 3.84 3.13
CA GLY A 41 0.60 5.04 3.01
C GLY A 41 1.83 4.84 2.15
N LEU A 42 2.47 5.96 1.88
CA LEU A 42 3.76 6.01 1.20
C LEU A 42 4.73 6.76 2.08
N SER A 43 5.89 6.15 2.32
CA SER A 43 6.98 6.78 3.07
C SER A 43 8.07 7.17 2.10
N PRO A 44 8.23 8.46 1.79
CA PRO A 44 9.27 8.90 0.87
C PRO A 44 10.65 8.61 1.44
N GLN A 45 11.53 8.05 0.64
CA GLN A 45 12.91 7.84 1.00
C GLN A 45 13.79 8.93 0.42
N TRP A 46 13.54 9.26 -0.84
CA TRP A 46 14.09 10.42 -1.52
C TRP A 46 13.20 10.71 -2.73
N THR A 47 13.59 11.67 -3.56
CA THR A 47 12.72 12.21 -4.60
C THR A 47 12.06 11.17 -5.51
N ASN A 48 12.81 10.14 -5.89
CA ASN A 48 12.30 9.16 -6.84
C ASN A 48 11.87 7.83 -6.21
N ARG A 49 11.92 7.70 -4.90
CA ARG A 49 11.69 6.41 -4.25
C ARG A 49 10.82 6.56 -3.01
N ALA A 50 9.79 5.73 -2.91
CA ALA A 50 8.95 5.64 -1.73
C ALA A 50 8.71 4.18 -1.35
N VAL A 51 8.44 3.93 -0.09
CA VAL A 51 8.05 2.61 0.40
C VAL A 51 6.56 2.67 0.72
N ALA A 52 5.81 1.75 0.13
CA ALA A 52 4.38 1.62 0.35
C ALA A 52 4.11 0.58 1.44
N TRP A 53 3.07 0.81 2.21
CA TRP A 53 2.63 -0.13 3.22
C TRP A 53 1.11 -0.10 3.30
N ALA A 54 0.52 -1.18 3.78
CA ALA A 54 -0.93 -1.26 3.92
C ALA A 54 -1.29 -2.21 5.04
N VAL A 55 -2.34 -1.87 5.77
CA VAL A 55 -2.96 -2.74 6.76
C VAL A 55 -4.39 -2.96 6.29
N LEU A 56 -4.75 -4.21 6.05
CA LEU A 56 -6.07 -4.57 5.55
C LEU A 56 -6.96 -5.01 6.69
N SER A 57 -8.23 -4.61 6.65
CA SER A 57 -9.21 -5.12 7.59
C SER A 57 -9.75 -6.46 7.12
N GLU A 58 -10.50 -7.13 8.00
CA GLU A 58 -11.12 -8.40 7.64
C GLU A 58 -12.15 -8.26 6.52
N THR A 59 -12.74 -7.08 6.38
CA THR A 59 -13.74 -6.85 5.34
C THR A 59 -13.13 -6.48 3.99
N ALA A 60 -11.82 -6.26 3.93
CA ALA A 60 -11.17 -5.83 2.68
C ALA A 60 -11.38 -6.82 1.54
N GLY A 61 -11.33 -8.11 1.83
CA GLY A 61 -11.52 -9.13 0.79
C GLY A 61 -12.87 -9.07 0.12
N LYS A 62 -13.90 -8.72 0.88
CA LYS A 62 -15.26 -8.62 0.36
C LYS A 62 -15.40 -7.49 -0.67
N TYR A 63 -14.62 -6.44 -0.53
CA TYR A 63 -14.66 -5.28 -1.42
C TYR A 63 -13.36 -5.10 -2.18
N PHE A 64 -12.70 -6.21 -2.47
CA PHE A 64 -11.35 -6.17 -3.03
C PHE A 64 -11.26 -5.42 -4.36
N ILE A 65 -12.24 -5.61 -5.23
CA ILE A 65 -12.22 -4.94 -6.55
C ILE A 65 -12.23 -3.41 -6.38
N LYS A 66 -13.09 -2.92 -5.48
CA LYS A 66 -13.14 -1.49 -5.19
C LYS A 66 -11.82 -1.01 -4.60
N LEU A 67 -11.29 -1.74 -3.62
CA LEU A 67 -10.04 -1.39 -2.98
C LEU A 67 -8.88 -1.37 -3.98
N HIS A 68 -8.81 -2.38 -4.82
CA HIS A 68 -7.79 -2.46 -5.84
C HIS A 68 -7.81 -1.25 -6.78
N ARG A 69 -9.00 -0.86 -7.23
CA ARG A 69 -9.13 0.30 -8.12
C ARG A 69 -8.64 1.59 -7.46
N ILE A 70 -8.98 1.78 -6.19
CA ILE A 70 -8.57 2.96 -5.44
C ILE A 70 -7.05 2.99 -5.27
N ILE A 71 -6.46 1.90 -4.84
CA ILE A 71 -5.01 1.81 -4.62
C ILE A 71 -4.26 2.01 -5.93
N ARG A 72 -4.75 1.40 -7.00
CA ARG A 72 -4.14 1.56 -8.33
C ARG A 72 -4.16 3.02 -8.78
N LYS A 73 -5.28 3.71 -8.53
CA LYS A 73 -5.40 5.13 -8.85
C LYS A 73 -4.42 5.96 -8.03
N LEU A 74 -4.29 5.66 -6.74
CA LEU A 74 -3.34 6.33 -5.87
C LEU A 74 -1.91 6.17 -6.38
N PHE A 75 -1.51 4.95 -6.69
CA PHE A 75 -0.15 4.70 -7.17
C PHE A 75 0.12 5.37 -8.52
N ASN A 76 -0.88 5.44 -9.38
CA ASN A 76 -0.71 6.08 -10.69
C ASN A 76 -0.68 7.60 -10.61
N SER A 77 -1.16 8.18 -9.51
CA SER A 77 -1.19 9.64 -9.38
C SER A 77 0.03 10.21 -8.68
N VAL A 78 0.83 9.41 -8.03
CA VAL A 78 2.05 9.90 -7.39
C VAL A 78 3.22 9.84 -8.36
N ASP A 79 4.20 10.72 -8.14
CA ASP A 79 5.29 10.88 -9.09
C ASP A 79 6.59 10.25 -8.57
N TYR A 80 6.49 9.04 -8.07
CA TYR A 80 7.68 8.29 -7.70
C TYR A 80 8.03 7.31 -8.83
N ARG A 81 9.27 7.36 -9.28
CA ARG A 81 9.73 6.39 -10.27
C ARG A 81 9.75 4.98 -9.70
N ARG A 82 10.12 4.86 -8.42
CA ARG A 82 10.21 3.57 -7.75
C ARG A 82 9.35 3.56 -6.50
N ILE A 83 8.44 2.61 -6.42
CA ILE A 83 7.65 2.34 -5.21
C ILE A 83 7.95 0.90 -4.81
N GLU A 84 8.31 0.71 -3.54
CA GLU A 84 8.63 -0.61 -2.99
C GLU A 84 7.58 -1.03 -1.97
N ALA A 85 7.40 -2.32 -1.84
CA ALA A 85 6.56 -2.88 -0.77
C ALA A 85 7.09 -4.26 -0.39
N THR A 86 6.84 -4.69 0.83
CA THR A 86 7.23 -6.02 1.26
C THR A 86 5.99 -6.81 1.62
N VAL A 87 6.01 -8.09 1.33
CA VAL A 87 4.89 -8.99 1.59
C VAL A 87 5.39 -10.23 2.30
N ASP A 88 4.70 -10.61 3.38
CA ASP A 88 5.02 -11.83 4.11
C ASP A 88 5.00 -13.02 3.16
N ILE A 89 5.98 -13.91 3.31
CA ILE A 89 6.17 -15.02 2.37
C ILE A 89 4.92 -15.89 2.26
N ASP A 90 4.16 -16.04 3.35
CA ASP A 90 2.99 -16.89 3.38
C ASP A 90 1.69 -16.19 2.97
N PHE A 91 1.73 -14.90 2.70
CA PHE A 91 0.54 -14.15 2.34
C PHE A 91 0.29 -14.21 0.84
N LYS A 92 -0.31 -15.30 0.39
CA LYS A 92 -0.50 -15.56 -1.05
C LYS A 92 -1.33 -14.48 -1.75
N GLN A 93 -2.38 -13.99 -1.10
CA GLN A 93 -3.22 -12.95 -1.68
C GLN A 93 -2.41 -11.65 -1.88
N GLY A 94 -1.51 -11.35 -0.97
CA GLY A 94 -0.66 -10.18 -1.08
C GLY A 94 0.29 -10.26 -2.27
N HIS A 95 0.88 -11.43 -2.51
CA HIS A 95 1.75 -11.62 -3.67
C HIS A 95 0.99 -11.45 -4.98
N ARG A 96 -0.22 -12.00 -5.06
CA ARG A 96 -1.06 -11.85 -6.23
C ARG A 96 -1.44 -10.40 -6.47
N TRP A 97 -1.77 -9.69 -5.39
CA TRP A 97 -2.15 -8.29 -5.47
C TRP A 97 -1.01 -7.41 -5.94
N MET A 98 0.20 -7.66 -5.47
CA MET A 98 1.37 -6.91 -5.93
C MET A 98 1.51 -6.99 -7.44
N ARG A 99 1.36 -8.17 -8.00
CA ARG A 99 1.43 -8.35 -9.45
C ARG A 99 0.31 -7.62 -10.18
N MET A 100 -0.90 -7.66 -9.64
CA MET A 100 -2.02 -6.93 -10.22
C MET A 100 -1.79 -5.42 -10.22
N LEU A 101 -1.04 -4.91 -9.24
CA LEU A 101 -0.71 -3.49 -9.16
C LEU A 101 0.52 -3.11 -9.97
N GLY A 102 1.12 -4.07 -10.67
CA GLY A 102 2.28 -3.81 -11.51
C GLY A 102 3.62 -3.91 -10.82
N PHE A 103 3.65 -4.49 -9.62
CA PHE A 103 4.90 -4.71 -8.90
C PHE A 103 5.52 -6.04 -9.32
N GLU A 104 6.83 -6.10 -9.28
CA GLU A 104 7.59 -7.31 -9.56
C GLU A 104 8.47 -7.67 -8.37
N PRO A 105 8.66 -8.97 -8.08
CA PRO A 105 9.53 -9.38 -6.99
C PRO A 105 10.99 -9.07 -7.31
N GLU A 106 11.71 -8.56 -6.32
CA GLU A 106 13.13 -8.24 -6.47
C GLU A 106 14.02 -8.95 -5.47
N GLY A 107 13.50 -9.48 -4.41
CA GLY A 107 14.35 -10.14 -3.45
C GLY A 107 13.62 -10.91 -2.36
N TYR A 108 14.29 -11.90 -1.83
CA TYR A 108 13.84 -12.69 -0.70
C TYR A 108 14.59 -12.19 0.53
N MET A 109 13.88 -11.78 1.56
CA MET A 109 14.48 -11.18 2.74
C MET A 109 14.25 -12.09 3.95
N LYS A 110 15.29 -12.79 4.36
CA LYS A 110 15.20 -13.72 5.48
C LYS A 110 15.17 -12.98 6.80
N ALA A 111 14.35 -13.46 7.73
CA ALA A 111 14.28 -12.95 9.10
C ALA A 111 14.15 -11.43 9.12
N TYR A 112 13.29 -10.90 8.28
CA TYR A 112 13.23 -9.48 8.02
C TYR A 112 12.38 -8.72 9.03
N THR A 113 11.29 -9.32 9.51
CA THR A 113 10.38 -8.65 10.45
C THR A 113 10.90 -8.74 11.88
N PRO A 114 10.39 -7.93 12.80
CA PRO A 114 10.80 -8.03 14.21
C PRO A 114 10.62 -9.41 14.81
N SER A 115 9.65 -10.18 14.34
CA SER A 115 9.46 -11.56 14.82
C SER A 115 10.26 -12.57 14.01
N GLY A 116 11.07 -12.14 13.07
CA GLY A 116 11.94 -13.02 12.29
C GLY A 116 11.29 -13.68 11.09
N ASP A 117 10.17 -13.15 10.62
CA ASP A 117 9.50 -13.71 9.45
C ASP A 117 10.18 -13.27 8.16
N ASP A 118 10.10 -14.14 7.16
CA ASP A 118 10.66 -13.84 5.84
C ASP A 118 9.66 -13.04 5.02
N GLN A 119 10.18 -12.17 4.19
CA GLN A 119 9.36 -11.36 3.30
C GLN A 119 9.93 -11.34 1.88
N ILE A 120 9.07 -11.02 0.91
CA ILE A 120 9.50 -10.77 -0.46
C ILE A 120 9.45 -9.26 -0.69
N LEU A 121 10.50 -8.72 -1.25
CA LEU A 121 10.54 -7.32 -1.67
C LEU A 121 9.98 -7.22 -3.08
N TYR A 122 9.01 -6.35 -3.24
CA TYR A 122 8.42 -6.01 -4.53
C TYR A 122 8.72 -4.58 -4.88
N ALA A 123 8.84 -4.29 -6.15
CA ALA A 123 9.02 -2.93 -6.62
C ALA A 123 8.23 -2.70 -7.91
N ARG A 124 7.71 -1.48 -8.03
CA ARG A 124 7.12 -1.00 -9.27
C ARG A 124 7.98 0.16 -9.74
N VAL A 125 8.60 0.00 -10.90
CA VAL A 125 9.50 1.01 -11.46
C VAL A 125 8.89 1.52 -12.76
N ARG A 126 8.71 2.83 -12.86
CA ARG A 126 8.23 3.45 -14.09
C ARG A 126 9.42 3.90 -14.95
N ALA A 127 9.23 3.80 -16.25
CA ALA A 127 10.25 4.18 -17.21
C ALA A 127 10.57 5.68 -17.19
#